data_f2fdf3687e6be6d345e5994b2c1fee2c
#
_entry.id   f2fdf3687e6be6d345e5994b2c1fee2c
#
_cell.length_a   1.000
_cell.length_b   1.000
_cell.length_c   1.000
_cell.angle_alpha   90.00
_cell.angle_beta   90.00
_cell.angle_gamma   90.00
#
_symmetry.space_group_name_H-M   'P 1'
#
loop_
_entity.id
_entity.type
_entity.pdbx_description
1 polymer ?
#
loop_
_entity_poly.entity_id
_entity_poly.type
_entity_poly.pdbx_seq_one_letter_code
_entity_poly.pdbx_strand_id
1 'polypeptide(L)'
;DQQPAPFMGSVISLGAARALMDAQEVLLGSGAVALLEMHQPDSNAALLTPGIIDVTEVSERSDEELFGPLLQVIRYADFDAAIAEANNTAFGLAAGLLSDSEARYQQFWLESRAGIVNWNKQLTGAASSAPFGGIGASGNHRASAYYAADYCAYPVASLETPTLALPAALTPGVRMS
;
A
#
# COMPACT_ATOMS: atom_id res chain seq x y z
N ASP A 1 16.12 -19.49 22.62
CA ASP A 1 16.70 -18.14 22.44
C ASP A 1 17.88 -18.23 21.48
N GLN A 2 17.69 -17.74 20.25
CA GLN A 2 18.77 -17.66 19.27
C GLN A 2 19.70 -16.48 19.61
N GLN A 3 21.00 -16.72 19.55
CA GLN A 3 22.00 -15.70 19.76
C GLN A 3 22.95 -15.66 18.53
N PRO A 4 23.04 -14.54 17.78
CA PRO A 4 22.28 -13.30 17.95
C PRO A 4 20.80 -13.46 17.59
N ALA A 5 19.95 -12.56 18.08
CA ALA A 5 18.55 -12.54 17.72
C ALA A 5 18.39 -12.37 16.19
N PRO A 6 17.48 -13.11 15.53
CA PRO A 6 17.28 -12.97 14.09
C PRO A 6 16.73 -11.58 13.76
N PHE A 7 17.10 -11.07 12.58
CA PHE A 7 16.62 -9.77 12.07
C PHE A 7 15.08 -9.74 11.95
N MET A 8 14.48 -10.86 11.56
CA MET A 8 13.03 -11.02 11.43
C MET A 8 12.62 -12.45 11.79
N GLY A 9 11.32 -12.65 12.05
CA GLY A 9 10.74 -13.97 12.24
C GLY A 9 10.63 -14.78 10.95
N SER A 10 10.08 -15.98 11.07
CA SER A 10 9.78 -16.83 9.90
C SER A 10 8.65 -16.22 9.06
N VAL A 11 8.66 -16.53 7.75
CA VAL A 11 7.50 -16.31 6.89
C VAL A 11 6.38 -17.29 7.24
N ILE A 12 5.16 -17.04 6.72
CA ILE A 12 3.94 -17.72 7.18
C ILE A 12 3.96 -19.25 7.00
N SER A 13 4.71 -19.79 6.05
CA SER A 13 4.77 -21.23 5.79
C SER A 13 6.01 -21.62 5.00
N LEU A 14 6.33 -22.93 4.97
CA LEU A 14 7.36 -23.47 4.08
C LEU A 14 7.05 -23.25 2.61
N GLY A 15 5.77 -23.28 2.22
CA GLY A 15 5.34 -22.95 0.86
C GLY A 15 5.68 -21.50 0.48
N ALA A 16 5.43 -20.55 1.40
CA ALA A 16 5.80 -19.15 1.21
C ALA A 16 7.32 -18.97 1.12
N ALA A 17 8.10 -19.68 1.96
CA ALA A 17 9.57 -19.64 1.87
C ALA A 17 10.08 -20.13 0.51
N ARG A 18 9.56 -21.25 0.01
CA ARG A 18 9.92 -21.77 -1.31
C ARG A 18 9.55 -20.80 -2.43
N ALA A 19 8.31 -20.27 -2.42
CA ALA A 19 7.88 -19.31 -3.43
C ALA A 19 8.78 -18.06 -3.48
N LEU A 20 9.29 -17.59 -2.34
CA LEU A 20 10.23 -16.48 -2.27
C LEU A 20 11.61 -16.84 -2.83
N MET A 21 12.11 -18.05 -2.55
CA MET A 21 13.35 -18.55 -3.14
C MET A 21 13.22 -18.70 -4.66
N ASP A 22 12.11 -19.27 -5.14
CA ASP A 22 11.81 -19.41 -6.57
C ASP A 22 11.72 -18.03 -7.24
N ALA A 23 11.08 -17.04 -6.60
CA ALA A 23 11.00 -15.67 -7.11
C ALA A 23 12.38 -15.02 -7.23
N GLN A 24 13.27 -15.23 -6.26
CA GLN A 24 14.66 -14.78 -6.35
C GLN A 24 15.37 -15.42 -7.56
N GLU A 25 15.25 -16.73 -7.75
CA GLU A 25 15.87 -17.45 -8.88
C GLU A 25 15.33 -16.93 -10.22
N VAL A 26 14.04 -16.69 -10.34
CA VAL A 26 13.42 -16.12 -11.55
C VAL A 26 13.98 -14.73 -11.85
N LEU A 27 14.09 -13.86 -10.86
CA LEU A 27 14.65 -12.51 -11.04
C LEU A 27 16.12 -12.58 -11.49
N LEU A 28 16.93 -13.41 -10.84
CA LEU A 28 18.34 -13.61 -11.22
C LEU A 28 18.48 -14.19 -12.63
N GLY A 29 17.64 -15.16 -12.98
CA GLY A 29 17.56 -15.74 -14.33
C GLY A 29 17.13 -14.73 -15.39
N SER A 30 16.40 -13.68 -15.01
CA SER A 30 15.95 -12.58 -15.88
C SER A 30 16.94 -11.42 -16.00
N GLY A 31 18.14 -11.55 -15.41
CA GLY A 31 19.20 -10.55 -15.51
C GLY A 31 19.35 -9.63 -14.31
N ALA A 32 18.60 -9.87 -13.21
CA ALA A 32 18.82 -9.15 -11.96
C ALA A 32 20.18 -9.47 -11.34
N VAL A 33 20.69 -8.57 -10.51
CA VAL A 33 21.97 -8.71 -9.81
C VAL A 33 21.71 -8.79 -8.30
N ALA A 34 22.14 -9.90 -7.66
CA ALA A 34 22.08 -10.00 -6.21
C ALA A 34 23.12 -9.05 -5.57
N LEU A 35 22.63 -8.07 -4.80
CA LEU A 35 23.46 -7.24 -3.92
C LEU A 35 23.66 -7.96 -2.57
N LEU A 36 22.65 -8.68 -2.14
CA LEU A 36 22.66 -9.61 -1.01
C LEU A 36 21.73 -10.76 -1.36
N GLU A 37 22.23 -11.97 -1.41
CA GLU A 37 21.42 -13.14 -1.74
C GLU A 37 20.63 -13.64 -0.53
N MET A 38 19.33 -13.89 -0.72
CA MET A 38 18.47 -14.50 0.28
C MET A 38 18.70 -16.01 0.32
N HIS A 39 18.80 -16.56 1.51
CA HIS A 39 18.98 -18.00 1.73
C HIS A 39 17.94 -18.56 2.69
N GLN A 40 17.64 -19.84 2.56
CA GLN A 40 16.90 -20.62 3.53
C GLN A 40 17.88 -21.50 4.31
N PRO A 41 18.30 -21.13 5.54
CA PRO A 41 19.32 -21.85 6.30
C PRO A 41 18.93 -23.29 6.66
N ASP A 42 17.64 -23.53 6.84
CA ASP A 42 17.06 -24.85 7.12
C ASP A 42 15.84 -25.06 6.22
N SER A 43 15.91 -26.04 5.33
CA SER A 43 14.83 -26.37 4.38
C SER A 43 13.54 -26.85 5.08
N ASN A 44 13.59 -27.23 6.35
CA ASN A 44 12.44 -27.62 7.16
C ASN A 44 11.86 -26.47 7.99
N ALA A 45 12.49 -25.30 7.96
CA ALA A 45 12.02 -24.10 8.64
C ALA A 45 11.63 -23.01 7.66
N ALA A 46 10.53 -22.31 7.91
CA ALA A 46 10.09 -21.17 7.10
C ALA A 46 10.89 -19.90 7.43
N LEU A 47 12.18 -20.03 7.65
CA LEU A 47 13.10 -18.95 7.99
C LEU A 47 13.98 -18.62 6.79
N LEU A 48 14.01 -17.34 6.43
CA LEU A 48 14.82 -16.80 5.33
C LEU A 48 15.75 -15.71 5.86
N THR A 49 16.93 -15.61 5.27
CA THR A 49 17.79 -14.43 5.47
C THR A 49 17.28 -13.27 4.60
N PRO A 50 17.55 -12.00 4.94
CA PRO A 50 17.25 -10.89 4.05
C PRO A 50 17.98 -11.02 2.71
N GLY A 51 17.32 -10.60 1.63
CA GLY A 51 17.90 -10.49 0.30
C GLY A 51 17.70 -9.09 -0.29
N ILE A 52 18.63 -8.64 -1.11
CA ILE A 52 18.56 -7.38 -1.86
C ILE A 52 18.99 -7.66 -3.30
N ILE A 53 18.09 -7.40 -4.23
CA ILE A 53 18.29 -7.67 -5.65
C ILE A 53 18.12 -6.38 -6.45
N ASP A 54 19.10 -6.03 -7.26
CA ASP A 54 19.01 -4.95 -8.23
C ASP A 54 18.33 -5.48 -9.49
N VAL A 55 17.13 -4.99 -9.76
CA VAL A 55 16.30 -5.39 -10.89
C VAL A 55 16.20 -4.31 -11.98
N THR A 56 17.13 -3.36 -11.97
CA THR A 56 17.13 -2.21 -12.90
C THR A 56 17.11 -2.67 -14.36
N GLU A 57 17.87 -3.70 -14.70
CA GLU A 57 18.00 -4.23 -16.07
C GLU A 57 16.94 -5.30 -16.41
N VAL A 58 16.07 -5.64 -15.49
CA VAL A 58 14.99 -6.62 -15.74
C VAL A 58 13.84 -5.91 -16.46
N SER A 59 13.63 -6.24 -17.72
CA SER A 59 12.64 -5.57 -18.59
C SER A 59 11.19 -5.92 -18.24
N GLU A 60 10.93 -7.16 -17.80
CA GLU A 60 9.61 -7.64 -17.42
C GLU A 60 9.62 -8.07 -15.96
N ARG A 61 9.01 -7.28 -15.10
CA ARG A 61 8.85 -7.57 -13.68
C ARG A 61 7.38 -7.84 -13.37
N SER A 62 7.11 -8.88 -12.60
CA SER A 62 5.76 -9.13 -12.08
C SER A 62 5.36 -7.99 -11.13
N ASP A 63 4.11 -7.54 -11.24
CA ASP A 63 3.48 -6.61 -10.29
C ASP A 63 2.83 -7.37 -9.11
N GLU A 64 3.48 -8.45 -8.67
CA GLU A 64 3.06 -9.22 -7.51
C GLU A 64 3.89 -8.86 -6.29
N GLU A 65 3.24 -8.64 -5.15
CA GLU A 65 3.92 -8.40 -3.89
C GLU A 65 4.54 -9.70 -3.35
N LEU A 66 5.84 -9.67 -3.08
CA LEU A 66 6.58 -10.77 -2.46
C LEU A 66 6.56 -10.61 -0.93
N PHE A 67 5.70 -11.36 -0.24
CA PHE A 67 5.54 -11.27 1.22
C PHE A 67 6.70 -11.93 1.97
N GLY A 68 7.86 -11.28 1.97
CA GLY A 68 9.07 -11.80 2.62
C GLY A 68 10.24 -10.83 2.60
N PRO A 69 11.41 -11.27 3.07
CA PRO A 69 12.56 -10.40 3.27
C PRO A 69 13.38 -10.17 2.00
N LEU A 70 12.75 -10.00 0.85
CA LEU A 70 13.38 -9.75 -0.44
C LEU A 70 13.11 -8.32 -0.89
N LEU A 71 14.13 -7.46 -0.88
CA LEU A 71 14.05 -6.09 -1.37
C LEU A 71 14.51 -6.01 -2.82
N GLN A 72 13.67 -5.46 -3.69
CA GLN A 72 14.03 -5.12 -5.05
C GLN A 72 14.49 -3.66 -5.13
N VAL A 73 15.61 -3.42 -5.79
CA VAL A 73 16.19 -2.09 -6.02
C VAL A 73 16.11 -1.76 -7.50
N ILE A 74 15.61 -0.57 -7.82
CA ILE A 74 15.57 -0.03 -9.17
C ILE A 74 16.31 1.31 -9.15
N ARG A 75 17.33 1.44 -10.00
CA ARG A 75 18.09 2.68 -10.15
C ARG A 75 17.43 3.56 -11.19
N TYR A 76 17.39 4.84 -10.95
CA TYR A 76 16.78 5.81 -11.86
C TYR A 76 17.78 6.91 -12.22
N ALA A 77 17.57 7.54 -13.38
CA ALA A 77 18.43 8.60 -13.88
C ALA A 77 18.07 9.98 -13.28
N ASP A 78 16.77 10.22 -13.07
CA ASP A 78 16.23 11.47 -12.55
C ASP A 78 15.02 11.20 -11.65
N PHE A 79 14.58 12.22 -10.93
CA PHE A 79 13.54 12.07 -9.93
C PHE A 79 12.15 11.83 -10.53
N ASP A 80 11.88 12.37 -11.70
CA ASP A 80 10.59 12.18 -12.40
C ASP A 80 10.47 10.71 -12.85
N ALA A 81 11.57 10.11 -13.35
CA ALA A 81 11.62 8.68 -13.66
C ALA A 81 11.40 7.80 -12.41
N ALA A 82 11.94 8.21 -11.24
CA ALA A 82 11.68 7.50 -9.99
C ALA A 82 10.21 7.53 -9.58
N ILE A 83 9.53 8.67 -9.73
CA ILE A 83 8.10 8.81 -9.43
C ILE A 83 7.28 7.98 -10.44
N ALA A 84 7.64 8.03 -11.72
CA ALA A 84 6.98 7.23 -12.74
C ALA A 84 7.07 5.73 -12.44
N GLU A 85 8.25 5.25 -12.05
CA GLU A 85 8.47 3.86 -11.65
C GLU A 85 7.70 3.49 -10.37
N ALA A 86 7.71 4.36 -9.36
CA ALA A 86 6.94 4.15 -8.12
C ALA A 86 5.43 4.04 -8.37
N ASN A 87 4.93 4.67 -9.41
CA ASN A 87 3.52 4.62 -9.83
C ASN A 87 3.21 3.50 -10.84
N ASN A 88 4.22 2.78 -11.32
CA ASN A 88 4.08 1.71 -12.31
C ASN A 88 3.64 0.39 -11.65
N THR A 89 2.50 0.42 -11.00
CA THR A 89 1.90 -0.71 -10.29
C THR A 89 0.37 -0.57 -10.24
N ALA A 90 -0.33 -1.68 -10.18
CA ALA A 90 -1.77 -1.71 -9.92
C ALA A 90 -2.11 -1.41 -8.45
N PHE A 91 -1.12 -1.50 -7.55
CA PHE A 91 -1.28 -1.28 -6.12
C PHE A 91 -1.06 0.20 -5.73
N GLY A 92 -1.33 0.53 -4.49
CA GLY A 92 -1.17 1.91 -3.99
C GLY A 92 -1.54 2.03 -2.51
N LEU A 93 -0.95 1.18 -1.65
CA LEU A 93 -1.19 1.29 -0.20
C LEU A 93 -0.28 2.35 0.42
N ALA A 94 1.04 2.17 0.32
CA ALA A 94 2.01 3.04 0.96
C ALA A 94 3.20 3.33 0.05
N ALA A 95 3.62 4.57 0.05
CA ALA A 95 4.85 5.04 -0.57
C ALA A 95 5.61 5.98 0.37
N GLY A 96 6.88 6.20 0.13
CA GLY A 96 7.66 7.12 0.95
C GLY A 96 8.94 7.58 0.27
N LEU A 97 9.40 8.73 0.69
CA LEU A 97 10.64 9.33 0.23
C LEU A 97 11.62 9.48 1.40
N LEU A 98 12.85 9.04 1.19
CA LEU A 98 14.00 9.35 2.04
C LEU A 98 14.84 10.42 1.36
N SER A 99 14.80 11.65 1.85
CA SER A 99 15.49 12.79 1.24
C SER A 99 15.51 13.97 2.20
N ASP A 100 16.60 14.76 2.18
CA ASP A 100 16.69 16.03 2.91
C ASP A 100 16.03 17.20 2.14
N SER A 101 15.50 16.96 0.94
CA SER A 101 14.87 17.97 0.10
C SER A 101 13.37 18.00 0.29
N GLU A 102 12.88 19.04 0.96
CA GLU A 102 11.44 19.30 1.11
C GLU A 102 10.77 19.48 -0.26
N ALA A 103 11.41 20.14 -1.21
CA ALA A 103 10.84 20.34 -2.55
C ALA A 103 10.60 19.01 -3.27
N ARG A 104 11.54 18.05 -3.16
CA ARG A 104 11.35 16.71 -3.72
C ARG A 104 10.24 15.96 -2.99
N TYR A 105 10.10 16.14 -1.67
CA TYR A 105 9.01 15.52 -0.95
C TYR A 105 7.65 16.09 -1.37
N GLN A 106 7.53 17.41 -1.55
CA GLN A 106 6.29 18.04 -2.01
C GLN A 106 5.90 17.53 -3.40
N GLN A 107 6.86 17.42 -4.32
CA GLN A 107 6.62 16.83 -5.63
C GLN A 107 6.18 15.36 -5.50
N PHE A 108 6.91 14.55 -4.75
CA PHE A 108 6.59 13.14 -4.54
C PHE A 108 5.21 12.96 -3.92
N TRP A 109 4.86 13.78 -2.92
CA TRP A 109 3.56 13.73 -2.25
C TRP A 109 2.39 14.03 -3.19
N LEU A 110 2.57 14.99 -4.12
CA LEU A 110 1.56 15.38 -5.09
C LEU A 110 1.39 14.34 -6.22
N GLU A 111 2.47 13.71 -6.64
CA GLU A 111 2.50 12.89 -7.84
C GLU A 111 2.43 11.38 -7.56
N SER A 112 2.75 10.92 -6.34
CA SER A 112 2.69 9.50 -5.99
C SER A 112 1.25 9.01 -5.83
N ARG A 113 1.01 7.79 -6.33
CA ARG A 113 -0.29 7.13 -6.29
C ARG A 113 -0.36 6.13 -5.14
N ALA A 114 -0.47 6.64 -3.92
CA ALA A 114 -0.61 5.82 -2.71
C ALA A 114 -1.55 6.49 -1.71
N GLY A 115 -2.20 5.68 -0.88
CA GLY A 115 -3.07 6.16 0.19
C GLY A 115 -2.30 6.65 1.42
N ILE A 116 -1.05 6.23 1.56
CA ILE A 116 -0.13 6.66 2.62
C ILE A 116 1.16 7.12 1.95
N VAL A 117 1.58 8.36 2.21
CA VAL A 117 2.83 8.91 1.67
C VAL A 117 3.66 9.46 2.83
N ASN A 118 4.80 8.85 3.09
CA ASN A 118 5.66 9.18 4.22
C ASN A 118 6.94 9.89 3.77
N TRP A 119 7.45 10.77 4.61
CA TRP A 119 8.75 11.45 4.42
C TRP A 119 9.69 11.12 5.57
N ASN A 120 10.86 10.54 5.24
CA ASN A 120 11.88 10.14 6.21
C ASN A 120 11.33 9.30 7.38
N LYS A 121 10.34 8.49 7.08
CA LYS A 121 9.70 7.54 8.00
C LYS A 121 9.52 6.19 7.32
N GLN A 122 9.37 5.16 8.12
CA GLN A 122 9.01 3.82 7.66
C GLN A 122 7.65 3.81 6.95
N LEU A 123 7.47 2.87 6.05
CA LEU A 123 6.21 2.71 5.29
C LEU A 123 5.14 1.93 6.06
N THR A 124 5.51 1.27 7.16
CA THR A 124 4.61 0.46 7.99
C THR A 124 3.99 1.30 9.10
N GLY A 125 2.75 0.99 9.42
CA GLY A 125 1.99 1.66 10.46
C GLY A 125 1.31 2.94 9.99
N ALA A 126 0.16 3.23 10.59
CA ALA A 126 -0.57 4.47 10.40
C ALA A 126 -1.17 4.92 11.74
N ALA A 127 -1.30 6.23 11.92
CA ALA A 127 -1.98 6.77 13.09
C ALA A 127 -3.48 6.49 12.98
N SER A 128 -4.13 6.05 14.07
CA SER A 128 -5.59 5.85 14.09
C SER A 128 -6.38 7.16 13.91
N SER A 129 -5.74 8.30 14.13
CA SER A 129 -6.28 9.64 13.91
C SER A 129 -6.10 10.16 12.47
N ALA A 130 -5.55 9.36 11.58
CA ALA A 130 -5.36 9.69 10.17
C ALA A 130 -6.13 8.70 9.28
N PRO A 131 -6.43 9.06 8.02
CA PRO A 131 -6.97 8.11 7.06
C PRO A 131 -6.02 6.92 6.87
N PHE A 132 -6.58 5.72 6.74
CA PHE A 132 -5.82 4.52 6.37
C PHE A 132 -6.55 3.78 5.27
N GLY A 133 -5.86 3.55 4.16
CA GLY A 133 -6.41 2.78 3.03
C GLY A 133 -5.61 3.04 1.77
N GLY A 134 -5.66 2.10 0.84
CA GLY A 134 -4.99 2.16 -0.44
C GLY A 134 -5.92 2.57 -1.57
N ILE A 135 -5.29 2.82 -2.71
CA ILE A 135 -5.95 3.03 -4.00
C ILE A 135 -5.62 1.87 -4.95
N GLY A 136 -6.24 1.84 -6.11
CA GLY A 136 -6.05 0.75 -7.06
C GLY A 136 -6.40 -0.61 -6.46
N ALA A 137 -5.58 -1.62 -6.71
CA ALA A 137 -5.76 -2.97 -6.17
C ALA A 137 -5.57 -3.06 -4.65
N SER A 138 -5.01 -2.04 -4.01
CA SER A 138 -4.79 -1.99 -2.55
C SER A 138 -5.98 -1.45 -1.76
N GLY A 139 -7.12 -1.18 -2.36
CA GLY A 139 -8.27 -0.67 -1.62
C GLY A 139 -9.54 -0.52 -2.43
N ASN A 140 -10.60 -0.12 -1.76
CA ASN A 140 -11.92 0.13 -2.34
C ASN A 140 -12.25 1.63 -2.46
N HIS A 141 -11.24 2.49 -2.42
CA HIS A 141 -11.33 3.95 -2.42
C HIS A 141 -12.06 4.55 -1.19
N ARG A 142 -12.15 3.78 -0.10
CA ARG A 142 -12.71 4.24 1.17
C ARG A 142 -11.68 4.05 2.27
N ALA A 143 -11.10 5.15 2.73
CA ALA A 143 -10.18 5.13 3.84
C ALA A 143 -10.88 4.67 5.13
N SER A 144 -10.18 3.87 5.94
CA SER A 144 -10.58 3.46 7.27
C SER A 144 -9.92 4.31 8.37
N ALA A 145 -9.76 3.80 9.56
CA ALA A 145 -9.25 4.47 10.73
C ALA A 145 -10.05 5.73 11.06
N TYR A 146 -9.55 6.93 10.81
CA TYR A 146 -10.28 8.17 11.08
C TYR A 146 -11.69 8.21 10.45
N TYR A 147 -11.84 7.63 9.26
CA TYR A 147 -13.11 7.58 8.53
C TYR A 147 -13.94 6.32 8.79
N ALA A 148 -13.55 5.47 9.75
CA ALA A 148 -14.25 4.20 9.98
C ALA A 148 -15.74 4.39 10.34
N ALA A 149 -16.09 5.44 11.07
CA ALA A 149 -17.48 5.75 11.41
C ALA A 149 -18.33 6.07 10.19
N ASP A 150 -17.76 6.74 9.18
CA ASP A 150 -18.50 7.22 8.00
C ASP A 150 -18.95 6.07 7.10
N TYR A 151 -18.17 5.00 6.98
CA TYR A 151 -18.58 3.85 6.17
C TYR A 151 -19.36 2.77 6.94
N CYS A 152 -19.43 2.86 8.27
CA CYS A 152 -20.28 2.00 9.10
C CYS A 152 -21.74 2.47 9.12
N ALA A 153 -22.05 3.62 8.51
CA ALA A 153 -23.38 4.20 8.43
C ALA A 153 -23.63 4.77 7.02
N TYR A 154 -24.88 4.96 6.66
CA TYR A 154 -25.22 5.74 5.49
C TYR A 154 -26.00 7.01 5.92
N PRO A 155 -25.79 8.14 5.23
CA PRO A 155 -26.46 9.38 5.58
C PRO A 155 -27.97 9.28 5.28
N VAL A 156 -28.78 9.73 6.22
CA VAL A 156 -30.23 9.84 6.08
C VAL A 156 -30.63 11.30 6.25
N ALA A 157 -31.33 11.83 5.29
CA ALA A 157 -31.94 13.15 5.41
C ALA A 157 -33.40 12.99 5.81
N SER A 158 -33.87 13.79 6.77
CA SER A 158 -35.28 13.88 7.13
C SER A 158 -35.73 15.33 7.20
N LEU A 159 -37.00 15.57 6.87
CA LEU A 159 -37.73 16.81 7.14
C LEU A 159 -38.81 16.48 8.17
N GLU A 160 -38.70 17.10 9.32
CA GLU A 160 -39.54 16.74 10.46
C GLU A 160 -40.36 17.92 10.96
N THR A 161 -41.62 17.64 11.32
CA THR A 161 -42.46 18.57 12.07
C THR A 161 -43.11 17.80 13.23
N PRO A 162 -43.14 18.34 14.44
CA PRO A 162 -43.66 17.65 15.61
C PRO A 162 -45.19 17.51 15.57
N THR A 163 -45.86 18.29 14.72
CA THR A 163 -47.33 18.28 14.60
C THR A 163 -47.76 18.20 13.14
N LEU A 164 -48.74 17.37 12.88
CA LEU A 164 -49.37 17.33 11.57
C LEU A 164 -50.30 18.56 11.44
N ALA A 165 -50.08 19.36 10.43
CA ALA A 165 -50.88 20.50 10.08
C ALA A 165 -51.19 20.49 8.58
N LEU A 166 -52.40 20.93 8.24
CA LEU A 166 -52.73 21.17 6.83
C LEU A 166 -51.97 22.39 6.32
N PRO A 167 -51.52 22.38 5.07
CA PRO A 167 -50.87 23.53 4.47
C PRO A 167 -51.83 24.71 4.40
N ALA A 168 -51.35 25.92 4.64
CA ALA A 168 -52.15 27.14 4.57
C ALA A 168 -52.80 27.38 3.19
N ALA A 169 -52.19 26.82 2.14
CA ALA A 169 -52.73 26.81 0.78
C ALA A 169 -52.45 25.43 0.14
N LEU A 170 -53.42 24.89 -0.55
CA LEU A 170 -53.26 23.67 -1.33
C LEU A 170 -52.54 23.94 -2.64
N THR A 171 -51.84 22.93 -3.14
CA THR A 171 -51.23 22.98 -4.46
C THR A 171 -52.31 23.26 -5.51
N PRO A 172 -52.10 24.13 -6.50
CA PRO A 172 -53.06 24.41 -7.58
C PRO A 172 -53.56 23.11 -8.22
N GLY A 173 -54.88 23.01 -8.35
CA GLY A 173 -55.58 21.82 -8.89
C GLY A 173 -55.99 20.78 -7.84
N VAL A 174 -55.58 20.89 -6.58
CA VAL A 174 -56.06 20.05 -5.48
C VAL A 174 -57.26 20.72 -4.79
N ARG A 175 -58.35 19.98 -4.64
CA ARG A 175 -59.53 20.41 -3.89
C ARG A 175 -59.80 19.40 -2.77
N MET A 176 -60.06 19.91 -1.58
CA MET A 176 -60.57 19.06 -0.50
C MET A 176 -62.09 18.92 -0.69
N SER A 177 -62.53 17.68 -0.79
CA SER A 177 -64.02 17.35 -0.84
C SER A 177 -64.57 17.35 0.57
#